data_45179af4133c3c6d735887bdfe183404
#
_entry.id   45179af4133c3c6d735887bdfe183404
#
_cell.length_a   1.000
_cell.length_b   1.000
_cell.length_c   1.000
_cell.angle_alpha   90.00
_cell.angle_beta   90.00
_cell.angle_gamma   90.00
#
_symmetry.space_group_name_H-M   'P 1'
#
loop_
_entity.id
_entity.type
_entity.pdbx_description
1 polymer ?
#
loop_
_entity_poly.entity_id
_entity_poly.type
_entity_poly.pdbx_seq_one_letter_code
_entity_poly.pdbx_strand_id
1 'polypeptide(L)'
;MVNVFILGSRGIPAKYGGFETFVDKLTENSTSRHIKYHVSCRSDNQDEFEYHNARCFNIKLPNIGGAQAIYYDFLSIKSSLNYIEKNNIENPIIYILGCSIGPFLKVFIERLKKLNVKLFINPDGLEHKRLKWNCYIRKYLKYSERVMVKYADLVICDSLNIEKYIKEEYKKYKPKTEFIAYGAEIKSNPSENNEKLNKWYKEKGIKKGQYYVSVGRFVPENNYETMIKEFMKSNTKKDFGIITNYEKNKFYQQLNVSTNFQKDKRIKFVGTVYDQELLTKIRENAYGYIHGHEVGGTNPSLLEALATTKLNLLLGVGFNKEVAETA
;
A
#
# COMPACT_ATOMS: atom_id res chain seq x y z
N MET A 1 9.48 28.03 -4.40
CA MET A 1 8.86 26.91 -3.61
C MET A 1 8.21 25.96 -4.60
N VAL A 2 8.51 24.67 -4.53
CA VAL A 2 7.89 23.64 -5.39
C VAL A 2 6.60 23.17 -4.72
N ASN A 3 5.49 23.22 -5.43
CA ASN A 3 4.19 22.74 -4.93
C ASN A 3 3.91 21.36 -5.52
N VAL A 4 3.74 20.36 -4.64
CA VAL A 4 3.47 18.97 -5.01
C VAL A 4 2.09 18.56 -4.51
N PHE A 5 1.18 18.27 -5.43
CA PHE A 5 -0.18 17.81 -5.16
C PHE A 5 -0.19 16.28 -5.22
N ILE A 6 -0.39 15.62 -4.08
CA ILE A 6 -0.43 14.16 -3.96
C ILE A 6 -1.88 13.69 -3.94
N LEU A 7 -2.25 12.88 -4.93
CA LEU A 7 -3.61 12.41 -5.17
C LEU A 7 -3.62 10.87 -5.24
N GLY A 8 -4.79 10.25 -5.10
CA GLY A 8 -4.96 8.81 -5.26
C GLY A 8 -4.85 7.98 -3.98
N SER A 9 -4.40 8.58 -2.87
CA SER A 9 -4.53 7.98 -1.53
C SER A 9 -5.85 8.40 -0.88
N ARG A 10 -6.26 7.73 0.18
CA ARG A 10 -7.44 8.16 0.98
C ARG A 10 -7.15 9.38 1.84
N GLY A 11 -5.89 9.85 1.87
CA GLY A 11 -5.42 11.00 2.61
C GLY A 11 -4.67 10.66 3.89
N ILE A 12 -4.29 11.70 4.61
CA ILE A 12 -3.56 11.67 5.89
C ILE A 12 -4.37 12.42 6.96
N PRO A 13 -4.23 12.08 8.28
CA PRO A 13 -3.39 11.01 8.84
C PRO A 13 -3.78 9.61 8.37
N ALA A 14 -2.77 8.76 8.18
CA ALA A 14 -2.97 7.41 7.67
C ALA A 14 -3.72 6.53 8.67
N LYS A 15 -4.85 5.97 8.24
CA LYS A 15 -5.60 4.98 9.03
C LYS A 15 -5.31 3.56 8.59
N TYR A 16 -5.15 3.33 7.29
CA TYR A 16 -4.91 2.01 6.70
C TYR A 16 -4.57 2.13 5.20
N GLY A 17 -3.52 1.44 4.76
CA GLY A 17 -3.13 1.33 3.36
C GLY A 17 -1.69 1.73 3.10
N GLY A 18 -1.08 1.16 2.06
CA GLY A 18 0.32 1.42 1.70
C GLY A 18 0.55 2.86 1.26
N PHE A 19 -0.30 3.38 0.39
CA PHE A 19 -0.19 4.77 -0.08
C PHE A 19 -0.45 5.79 1.01
N GLU A 20 -1.43 5.54 1.89
CA GLU A 20 -1.71 6.42 3.03
C GLU A 20 -0.49 6.50 3.96
N THR A 21 0.09 5.33 4.30
CA THR A 21 1.31 5.25 5.13
C THR A 21 2.49 5.95 4.45
N PHE A 22 2.66 5.75 3.14
CA PHE A 22 3.72 6.42 2.38
C PHE A 22 3.57 7.95 2.43
N VAL A 23 2.38 8.49 2.15
CA VAL A 23 2.14 9.94 2.13
C VAL A 23 2.30 10.54 3.51
N ASP A 24 1.82 9.86 4.54
CA ASP A 24 1.96 10.29 5.94
C ASP A 24 3.44 10.38 6.33
N LYS A 25 4.22 9.34 6.05
CA LYS A 25 5.66 9.32 6.32
C LYS A 25 6.45 10.32 5.47
N LEU A 26 6.08 10.50 4.22
CA LEU A 26 6.70 11.50 3.35
C LEU A 26 6.50 12.91 3.90
N THR A 27 5.30 13.25 4.36
CA THR A 27 5.00 14.57 4.91
C THR A 27 5.59 14.76 6.30
N GLU A 28 5.55 13.74 7.18
CA GLU A 28 6.15 13.76 8.51
C GLU A 28 7.67 14.00 8.46
N ASN A 29 8.37 13.34 7.54
CA ASN A 29 9.82 13.41 7.42
C ASN A 29 10.31 14.48 6.44
N SER A 30 9.42 15.32 5.92
CA SER A 30 9.81 16.41 5.02
C SER A 30 10.56 17.51 5.76
N THR A 31 11.86 17.58 5.52
CA THR A 31 12.74 18.62 6.10
C THR A 31 12.96 19.82 5.17
N SER A 32 12.56 19.71 3.90
CA SER A 32 12.79 20.76 2.89
C SER A 32 11.79 21.90 3.03
N ARG A 33 12.30 23.11 3.27
CA ARG A 33 11.49 24.35 3.23
C ARG A 33 11.14 24.82 1.81
N HIS A 34 11.66 24.13 0.79
CA HIS A 34 11.42 24.47 -0.63
C HIS A 34 10.29 23.66 -1.25
N ILE A 35 9.70 22.70 -0.53
CA ILE A 35 8.60 21.88 -1.02
C ILE A 35 7.37 22.11 -0.13
N LYS A 36 6.24 22.41 -0.74
CA LYS A 36 4.91 22.43 -0.09
C LYS A 36 4.07 21.30 -0.66
N TYR A 37 3.63 20.41 0.22
CA TYR A 37 2.73 19.32 -0.15
C TYR A 37 1.27 19.75 -0.01
N HIS A 38 0.45 19.28 -0.95
CA HIS A 38 -1.00 19.40 -0.96
C HIS A 38 -1.59 18.00 -1.13
N VAL A 39 -2.30 17.51 -0.14
CA VAL A 39 -2.77 16.12 -0.11
C VAL A 39 -4.28 16.07 -0.24
N SER A 40 -4.82 15.34 -1.23
CA SER A 40 -6.25 15.07 -1.29
C SER A 40 -6.63 14.04 -0.23
N CYS A 41 -7.74 14.29 0.47
CA CYS A 41 -8.25 13.42 1.52
C CYS A 41 -9.71 13.05 1.24
N ARG A 42 -10.02 11.76 1.33
CA ARG A 42 -11.40 11.29 1.19
C ARG A 42 -12.17 11.56 2.47
N SER A 43 -13.26 12.33 2.38
CA SER A 43 -14.08 12.72 3.52
C SER A 43 -15.56 12.82 3.13
N ASP A 44 -16.40 13.09 4.11
CA ASP A 44 -17.83 13.44 3.96
C ASP A 44 -18.07 14.96 3.91
N ASN A 45 -17.02 15.77 4.10
CA ASN A 45 -17.04 17.22 3.99
C ASN A 45 -16.08 17.73 2.90
N GLN A 46 -15.91 19.06 2.77
CA GLN A 46 -15.01 19.73 1.83
C GLN A 46 -14.04 20.67 2.54
N ASP A 47 -13.76 20.43 3.81
CA ASP A 47 -12.89 21.28 4.61
C ASP A 47 -11.44 21.11 4.21
N GLU A 48 -10.63 22.11 4.52
CA GLU A 48 -9.18 22.07 4.42
C GLU A 48 -8.57 22.12 5.83
N PHE A 49 -7.46 21.43 6.00
CA PHE A 49 -6.70 21.42 7.25
C PHE A 49 -5.20 21.29 6.97
N GLU A 50 -4.40 21.55 7.97
CA GLU A 50 -2.95 21.36 7.89
C GLU A 50 -2.52 20.15 8.74
N TYR A 51 -1.66 19.30 8.20
CA TYR A 51 -1.11 18.13 8.88
C TYR A 51 0.32 17.87 8.37
N HIS A 52 1.31 17.76 9.27
CA HIS A 52 2.74 17.65 8.94
C HIS A 52 3.20 18.71 7.91
N ASN A 53 2.80 19.98 8.11
CA ASN A 53 3.05 21.09 7.19
C ASN A 53 2.50 20.89 5.75
N ALA A 54 1.72 19.86 5.50
CA ALA A 54 1.00 19.67 4.24
C ALA A 54 -0.40 20.28 4.32
N ARG A 55 -0.81 20.98 3.25
CA ARG A 55 -2.21 21.35 3.07
C ARG A 55 -3.01 20.13 2.68
N CYS A 56 -3.94 19.73 3.51
CA CYS A 56 -4.89 18.65 3.25
C CYS A 56 -6.22 19.23 2.80
N PHE A 57 -6.80 18.73 1.70
CA PHE A 57 -8.10 19.16 1.21
C PHE A 57 -9.03 17.98 1.01
N ASN A 58 -10.20 18.09 1.62
CA ASN A 58 -11.19 17.05 1.64
C ASN A 58 -11.98 16.99 0.33
N ILE A 59 -12.19 15.79 -0.18
CA ILE A 59 -13.04 15.49 -1.32
C ILE A 59 -14.25 14.71 -0.84
N LYS A 60 -15.40 15.35 -0.86
CA LYS A 60 -16.68 14.70 -0.56
C LYS A 60 -17.16 13.85 -1.72
N LEU A 61 -17.52 12.61 -1.44
CA LEU A 61 -17.92 11.64 -2.43
C LEU A 61 -19.35 11.15 -2.20
N PRO A 62 -20.14 11.01 -3.28
CA PRO A 62 -21.39 10.26 -3.22
C PRO A 62 -21.11 8.77 -3.07
N ASN A 63 -22.07 8.04 -2.52
CA ASN A 63 -21.96 6.57 -2.43
C ASN A 63 -22.33 5.93 -3.77
N ILE A 64 -21.34 5.75 -4.65
CA ILE A 64 -21.48 5.17 -5.99
C ILE A 64 -20.75 3.83 -6.16
N GLY A 65 -20.51 3.13 -5.05
CA GLY A 65 -19.88 1.80 -5.06
C GLY A 65 -18.47 1.78 -5.67
N GLY A 66 -18.18 0.79 -6.52
CA GLY A 66 -16.83 0.57 -7.06
C GLY A 66 -16.26 1.70 -7.93
N ALA A 67 -17.09 2.57 -8.50
CA ALA A 67 -16.65 3.73 -9.29
C ALA A 67 -16.14 4.89 -8.41
N GLN A 68 -16.31 4.80 -7.10
CA GLN A 68 -15.99 5.86 -6.15
C GLN A 68 -14.51 6.26 -6.17
N ALA A 69 -13.60 5.30 -6.37
CA ALA A 69 -12.16 5.58 -6.44
C ALA A 69 -11.83 6.45 -7.67
N ILE A 70 -12.36 6.09 -8.84
CA ILE A 70 -12.16 6.84 -10.09
C ILE A 70 -12.74 8.26 -9.97
N TYR A 71 -13.93 8.38 -9.39
CA TYR A 71 -14.58 9.66 -9.19
C TYR A 71 -13.82 10.54 -8.19
N TYR A 72 -13.26 9.94 -7.14
CA TYR A 72 -12.38 10.61 -6.21
C TYR A 72 -11.16 11.21 -6.91
N ASP A 73 -10.44 10.41 -7.70
CA ASP A 73 -9.26 10.86 -8.44
C ASP A 73 -9.63 12.01 -9.41
N PHE A 74 -10.77 11.89 -10.10
CA PHE A 74 -11.26 12.92 -11.00
C PHE A 74 -11.51 14.27 -10.29
N LEU A 75 -12.20 14.23 -9.14
CA LEU A 75 -12.46 15.43 -8.35
C LEU A 75 -11.18 16.00 -7.73
N SER A 76 -10.26 15.13 -7.30
CA SER A 76 -8.96 15.54 -6.73
C SER A 76 -8.11 16.31 -7.75
N ILE A 77 -8.04 15.83 -9.01
CA ILE A 77 -7.36 16.53 -10.11
C ILE A 77 -8.05 17.87 -10.38
N LYS A 78 -9.39 17.88 -10.51
CA LYS A 78 -10.17 19.10 -10.76
C LYS A 78 -9.93 20.16 -9.68
N SER A 79 -9.99 19.77 -8.41
CA SER A 79 -9.78 20.67 -7.26
C SER A 79 -8.33 21.19 -7.23
N SER A 80 -7.34 20.34 -7.51
CA SER A 80 -5.94 20.75 -7.58
C SER A 80 -5.72 21.78 -8.69
N LEU A 81 -6.25 21.55 -9.90
CA LEU A 81 -6.11 22.48 -11.01
C LEU A 81 -6.82 23.83 -10.73
N ASN A 82 -7.97 23.81 -10.08
CA ASN A 82 -8.66 25.03 -9.65
C ASN A 82 -7.81 25.82 -8.64
N TYR A 83 -7.21 25.13 -7.68
CA TYR A 83 -6.35 25.76 -6.67
C TYR A 83 -5.08 26.35 -7.30
N ILE A 84 -4.42 25.63 -8.21
CA ILE A 84 -3.24 26.06 -8.94
C ILE A 84 -3.53 27.35 -9.71
N GLU A 85 -4.63 27.37 -10.47
CA GLU A 85 -5.03 28.52 -11.27
C GLU A 85 -5.41 29.73 -10.41
N LYS A 86 -6.22 29.53 -9.35
CA LYS A 86 -6.64 30.57 -8.42
C LYS A 86 -5.46 31.24 -7.69
N ASN A 87 -4.42 30.49 -7.36
CA ASN A 87 -3.28 30.97 -6.58
C ASN A 87 -2.05 31.27 -7.47
N ASN A 88 -2.18 31.23 -8.79
CA ASN A 88 -1.08 31.47 -9.74
C ASN A 88 0.18 30.68 -9.42
N ILE A 89 0.03 29.37 -9.10
CA ILE A 89 1.16 28.51 -8.74
C ILE A 89 1.98 28.18 -9.97
N GLU A 90 3.26 28.53 -9.94
CA GLU A 90 4.18 28.25 -11.03
C GLU A 90 4.83 26.87 -10.93
N ASN A 91 4.93 26.18 -12.07
CA ASN A 91 5.57 24.87 -12.22
C ASN A 91 5.14 23.82 -11.15
N PRO A 92 3.82 23.63 -10.92
CA PRO A 92 3.35 22.67 -9.95
C PRO A 92 3.55 21.24 -10.43
N ILE A 93 3.65 20.32 -9.48
CA ILE A 93 3.67 18.87 -9.73
C ILE A 93 2.36 18.28 -9.24
N ILE A 94 1.67 17.51 -10.07
CA ILE A 94 0.60 16.62 -9.64
C ILE A 94 1.15 15.19 -9.64
N TYR A 95 1.19 14.57 -8.47
CA TYR A 95 1.65 13.21 -8.27
C TYR A 95 0.47 12.29 -7.92
N ILE A 96 0.13 11.39 -8.84
CA ILE A 96 -1.02 10.49 -8.70
C ILE A 96 -0.54 9.09 -8.29
N LEU A 97 -1.09 8.59 -7.20
CA LEU A 97 -0.82 7.26 -6.66
C LEU A 97 -1.84 6.26 -7.20
N GLY A 98 -1.37 5.31 -7.99
CA GLY A 98 -2.21 4.37 -8.72
C GLY A 98 -2.60 4.83 -10.12
N CYS A 99 -3.14 3.92 -10.91
CA CYS A 99 -3.45 4.14 -12.33
C CYS A 99 -4.93 3.90 -12.68
N SER A 100 -5.86 4.36 -11.84
CA SER A 100 -7.29 4.12 -12.03
C SER A 100 -7.98 5.12 -12.97
N ILE A 101 -7.46 6.36 -13.09
CA ILE A 101 -8.13 7.50 -13.74
C ILE A 101 -7.84 7.65 -15.25
N GLY A 102 -6.97 6.80 -15.82
CA GLY A 102 -6.43 6.98 -17.17
C GLY A 102 -7.42 7.38 -18.27
N PRO A 103 -8.56 6.72 -18.47
CA PRO A 103 -9.54 7.10 -19.48
C PRO A 103 -10.05 8.54 -19.36
N PHE A 104 -10.18 9.02 -18.12
CA PHE A 104 -10.68 10.36 -17.79
C PHE A 104 -9.58 11.42 -17.73
N LEU A 105 -8.31 11.01 -17.64
CA LEU A 105 -7.16 11.93 -17.59
C LEU A 105 -7.12 12.85 -18.81
N LYS A 106 -7.57 12.35 -19.97
CA LYS A 106 -7.59 13.12 -21.22
C LYS A 106 -8.37 14.44 -21.12
N VAL A 107 -9.41 14.49 -20.28
CA VAL A 107 -10.21 15.70 -20.04
C VAL A 107 -9.37 16.83 -19.44
N PHE A 108 -8.29 16.49 -18.73
CA PHE A 108 -7.44 17.46 -18.05
C PHE A 108 -6.17 17.84 -18.81
N ILE A 109 -5.80 17.12 -19.89
CA ILE A 109 -4.50 17.26 -20.56
C ILE A 109 -4.23 18.71 -21.02
N GLU A 110 -5.21 19.34 -21.68
CA GLU A 110 -5.04 20.71 -22.18
C GLU A 110 -4.88 21.71 -21.02
N ARG A 111 -5.59 21.49 -19.92
CA ARG A 111 -5.49 22.35 -18.74
C ARG A 111 -4.18 22.12 -17.98
N LEU A 112 -3.71 20.87 -17.87
CA LEU A 112 -2.38 20.56 -17.33
C LEU A 112 -1.27 21.29 -18.11
N LYS A 113 -1.33 21.25 -19.44
CA LYS A 113 -0.36 21.95 -20.31
C LYS A 113 -0.43 23.47 -20.14
N LYS A 114 -1.65 24.05 -20.16
CA LYS A 114 -1.87 25.49 -20.00
C LYS A 114 -1.28 26.02 -18.68
N LEU A 115 -1.40 25.25 -17.61
CA LEU A 115 -0.91 25.59 -16.28
C LEU A 115 0.54 25.12 -16.02
N ASN A 116 1.23 24.62 -17.05
CA ASN A 116 2.58 24.06 -16.96
C ASN A 116 2.76 23.03 -15.83
N VAL A 117 1.73 22.23 -15.57
CA VAL A 117 1.74 21.17 -14.53
C VAL A 117 2.60 20.01 -15.01
N LYS A 118 3.51 19.55 -14.17
CA LYS A 118 4.20 18.27 -14.37
C LYS A 118 3.38 17.13 -13.77
N LEU A 119 3.09 16.13 -14.58
CA LEU A 119 2.31 14.95 -14.17
C LEU A 119 3.25 13.80 -13.81
N PHE A 120 3.32 13.47 -12.52
CA PHE A 120 4.03 12.30 -12.02
C PHE A 120 3.00 11.23 -11.63
N ILE A 121 3.33 9.98 -11.84
CA ILE A 121 2.48 8.86 -11.44
C ILE A 121 3.28 7.78 -10.70
N ASN A 122 2.64 7.10 -9.76
CA ASN A 122 3.10 5.82 -9.22
C ASN A 122 2.17 4.73 -9.76
N PRO A 123 2.67 3.75 -10.52
CA PRO A 123 1.81 2.74 -11.16
C PRO A 123 1.24 1.72 -10.18
N ASP A 124 1.60 1.78 -8.87
CA ASP A 124 1.33 0.69 -7.91
C ASP A 124 1.94 -0.66 -8.38
N GLY A 125 1.47 -1.76 -7.86
CA GLY A 125 1.95 -3.09 -8.23
C GLY A 125 0.93 -3.85 -9.08
N LEU A 126 1.02 -3.79 -10.40
CA LEU A 126 0.28 -4.64 -11.35
C LEU A 126 -1.21 -4.89 -11.00
N GLU A 127 -1.95 -3.83 -10.60
CA GLU A 127 -3.32 -3.93 -10.07
C GLU A 127 -4.26 -4.72 -11.02
N HIS A 128 -4.00 -4.64 -12.34
CA HIS A 128 -4.75 -5.39 -13.35
C HIS A 128 -4.54 -6.91 -13.30
N LYS A 129 -3.54 -7.40 -12.56
CA LYS A 129 -3.29 -8.85 -12.36
C LYS A 129 -3.98 -9.40 -11.12
N ARG A 130 -4.52 -8.54 -10.23
CA ARG A 130 -5.14 -9.00 -8.98
C ARG A 130 -6.41 -9.81 -9.23
N LEU A 131 -6.52 -10.95 -8.58
CA LEU A 131 -7.63 -11.90 -8.74
C LEU A 131 -8.95 -11.39 -8.16
N LYS A 132 -8.93 -10.39 -7.29
CA LYS A 132 -10.15 -9.74 -6.77
C LYS A 132 -10.99 -9.07 -7.85
N TRP A 133 -10.38 -8.77 -9.02
CA TRP A 133 -11.05 -8.10 -10.13
C TRP A 133 -11.51 -9.09 -11.19
N ASN A 134 -12.72 -8.90 -11.71
CA ASN A 134 -13.19 -9.64 -12.87
C ASN A 134 -12.44 -9.22 -14.15
N CYS A 135 -12.61 -9.98 -15.23
CA CYS A 135 -11.87 -9.79 -16.48
C CYS A 135 -12.09 -8.38 -17.12
N TYR A 136 -13.29 -7.81 -16.99
CA TYR A 136 -13.61 -6.48 -17.55
C TYR A 136 -12.88 -5.38 -16.79
N ILE A 137 -12.89 -5.43 -15.44
CA ILE A 137 -12.17 -4.48 -14.59
C ILE A 137 -10.66 -4.60 -14.82
N ARG A 138 -10.13 -5.82 -14.95
CA ARG A 138 -8.70 -6.03 -15.25
C ARG A 138 -8.31 -5.43 -16.60
N LYS A 139 -9.13 -5.56 -17.65
CA LYS A 139 -8.91 -4.92 -18.95
C LYS A 139 -8.97 -3.39 -18.85
N TYR A 140 -9.94 -2.86 -18.09
CA TYR A 140 -10.04 -1.43 -17.81
C TYR A 140 -8.78 -0.90 -17.13
N LEU A 141 -8.32 -1.55 -16.05
CA LEU A 141 -7.13 -1.14 -15.29
C LEU A 141 -5.86 -1.18 -16.16
N LYS A 142 -5.71 -2.21 -17.00
CA LYS A 142 -4.59 -2.29 -17.96
C LYS A 142 -4.63 -1.17 -19.00
N TYR A 143 -5.82 -0.84 -19.51
CA TYR A 143 -5.99 0.28 -20.42
C TYR A 143 -5.71 1.62 -19.72
N SER A 144 -6.19 1.79 -18.51
CA SER A 144 -5.99 2.99 -17.68
C SER A 144 -4.51 3.23 -17.40
N GLU A 145 -3.77 2.21 -16.94
CA GLU A 145 -2.32 2.24 -16.73
C GLU A 145 -1.59 2.72 -18.01
N ARG A 146 -1.93 2.12 -19.17
CA ARG A 146 -1.35 2.50 -20.46
C ARG A 146 -1.56 3.98 -20.77
N VAL A 147 -2.77 4.52 -20.54
CA VAL A 147 -3.08 5.93 -20.81
C VAL A 147 -2.29 6.84 -19.86
N MET A 148 -2.23 6.50 -18.59
CA MET A 148 -1.51 7.31 -17.59
C MET A 148 -0.02 7.32 -17.87
N VAL A 149 0.60 6.17 -18.15
CA VAL A 149 2.02 6.08 -18.53
C VAL A 149 2.31 6.90 -19.80
N LYS A 150 1.40 6.88 -20.78
CA LYS A 150 1.57 7.68 -22.00
C LYS A 150 1.65 9.18 -21.75
N TYR A 151 0.92 9.70 -20.78
CA TYR A 151 0.82 11.15 -20.53
C TYR A 151 1.66 11.63 -19.34
N ALA A 152 2.28 10.72 -18.59
CA ALA A 152 3.14 11.08 -17.48
C ALA A 152 4.45 11.74 -17.95
N ASP A 153 4.86 12.81 -17.27
CA ASP A 153 6.20 13.39 -17.39
C ASP A 153 7.24 12.52 -16.69
N LEU A 154 6.84 11.82 -15.60
CA LEU A 154 7.68 10.90 -14.85
C LEU A 154 6.82 9.78 -14.23
N VAL A 155 7.31 8.55 -14.32
CA VAL A 155 6.74 7.38 -13.61
C VAL A 155 7.66 7.02 -12.47
N ILE A 156 7.21 7.20 -11.23
CA ILE A 156 7.95 6.85 -10.02
C ILE A 156 7.56 5.42 -9.62
N CYS A 157 8.52 4.52 -9.67
CA CYS A 157 8.32 3.10 -9.35
C CYS A 157 8.92 2.79 -7.98
N ASP A 158 8.18 2.09 -7.13
CA ASP A 158 8.63 1.66 -5.81
C ASP A 158 9.42 0.34 -5.81
N SER A 159 9.57 -0.28 -7.00
CA SER A 159 10.27 -1.54 -7.22
C SER A 159 10.97 -1.50 -8.58
N LEU A 160 12.19 -2.02 -8.64
CA LEU A 160 12.95 -2.19 -9.90
C LEU A 160 12.23 -3.14 -10.86
N ASN A 161 11.54 -4.15 -10.33
CA ASN A 161 10.71 -5.05 -11.14
C ASN A 161 9.53 -4.31 -11.79
N ILE A 162 8.90 -3.37 -11.09
CA ILE A 162 7.85 -2.52 -11.65
C ILE A 162 8.44 -1.55 -12.67
N GLU A 163 9.60 -0.94 -12.39
CA GLU A 163 10.28 -0.08 -13.34
C GLU A 163 10.60 -0.80 -14.64
N LYS A 164 11.19 -2.00 -14.54
CA LYS A 164 11.50 -2.86 -15.69
C LYS A 164 10.23 -3.17 -16.50
N TYR A 165 9.15 -3.58 -15.83
CA TYR A 165 7.86 -3.84 -16.47
C TYR A 165 7.35 -2.60 -17.23
N ILE A 166 7.37 -1.41 -16.63
CA ILE A 166 6.91 -0.17 -17.27
C ILE A 166 7.75 0.15 -18.53
N LYS A 167 9.08 0.02 -18.42
CA LYS A 167 9.99 0.26 -19.57
C LYS A 167 9.75 -0.72 -20.72
N GLU A 168 9.53 -2.01 -20.42
CA GLU A 168 9.33 -3.05 -21.42
C GLU A 168 7.92 -2.99 -22.05
N GLU A 169 6.89 -2.96 -21.22
CA GLU A 169 5.48 -3.02 -21.65
C GLU A 169 5.08 -1.76 -22.44
N TYR A 170 5.58 -0.60 -22.02
CA TYR A 170 5.22 0.69 -22.59
C TYR A 170 6.34 1.35 -23.39
N LYS A 171 7.33 0.56 -23.88
CA LYS A 171 8.50 1.03 -24.64
C LYS A 171 8.18 1.99 -25.78
N LYS A 172 7.01 1.82 -26.43
CA LYS A 172 6.58 2.69 -27.53
C LYS A 172 6.32 4.14 -27.12
N TYR A 173 6.05 4.40 -25.83
CA TYR A 173 5.85 5.74 -25.29
C TYR A 173 7.13 6.35 -24.71
N LYS A 174 8.22 5.56 -24.63
CA LYS A 174 9.51 5.96 -24.04
C LYS A 174 9.32 6.62 -22.66
N PRO A 175 8.64 5.96 -21.69
CA PRO A 175 8.35 6.57 -20.41
C PRO A 175 9.65 6.93 -19.69
N LYS A 176 9.70 8.13 -19.12
CA LYS A 176 10.72 8.48 -18.14
C LYS A 176 10.35 7.82 -16.83
N THR A 177 11.27 7.08 -16.24
CA THR A 177 11.03 6.34 -15.00
C THR A 177 12.10 6.68 -13.98
N GLU A 178 11.73 6.61 -12.71
CA GLU A 178 12.65 6.73 -11.58
C GLU A 178 12.27 5.68 -10.55
N PHE A 179 13.27 4.99 -10.00
CA PHE A 179 13.08 4.06 -8.90
C PHE A 179 13.29 4.79 -7.57
N ILE A 180 12.24 4.83 -6.74
CA ILE A 180 12.31 5.37 -5.38
C ILE A 180 11.68 4.35 -4.45
N ALA A 181 12.53 3.60 -3.73
CA ALA A 181 12.09 2.57 -2.80
C ALA A 181 11.34 3.16 -1.59
N TYR A 182 10.36 2.42 -1.10
CA TYR A 182 9.82 2.68 0.24
C TYR A 182 10.85 2.30 1.31
N GLY A 183 10.84 3.04 2.42
CA GLY A 183 11.62 2.73 3.60
C GLY A 183 10.79 2.05 4.68
N ALA A 184 11.45 1.55 5.72
CA ALA A 184 10.84 1.16 6.99
C ALA A 184 11.50 1.92 8.13
N GLU A 185 10.70 2.35 9.11
CA GLU A 185 11.25 2.91 10.33
C GLU A 185 11.75 1.79 11.25
N ILE A 186 13.03 1.83 11.57
CA ILE A 186 13.62 0.98 12.61
C ILE A 186 13.50 1.75 13.93
N LYS A 187 12.32 1.73 14.54
CA LYS A 187 12.15 2.25 15.91
C LYS A 187 12.52 1.16 16.89
N SER A 188 13.78 1.08 17.26
CA SER A 188 14.18 0.41 18.49
C SER A 188 13.72 1.27 19.67
N ASN A 189 12.48 1.12 20.09
CA ASN A 189 12.01 1.77 21.30
C ASN A 189 12.14 0.76 22.45
N PRO A 190 13.12 0.90 23.33
CA PRO A 190 13.31 0.01 24.49
C PRO A 190 12.27 0.28 25.58
N SER A 191 11.11 0.85 25.24
CA SER A 191 10.07 1.04 26.24
C SER A 191 9.68 -0.32 26.81
N GLU A 192 10.05 -0.56 28.05
CA GLU A 192 9.85 -1.78 28.82
C GLU A 192 8.36 -2.08 29.10
N ASN A 193 7.48 -1.23 28.67
CA ASN A 193 6.05 -1.43 28.93
C ASN A 193 5.43 -2.43 27.95
N ASN A 194 5.63 -3.71 28.27
CA ASN A 194 5.09 -4.84 27.55
C ASN A 194 3.64 -5.18 27.91
N GLU A 195 2.91 -4.32 28.66
CA GLU A 195 1.55 -4.65 29.12
C GLU A 195 0.59 -4.94 27.95
N LYS A 196 0.57 -4.09 26.92
CA LYS A 196 -0.24 -4.32 25.73
C LYS A 196 0.12 -5.64 25.04
N LEU A 197 1.40 -5.93 24.92
CA LEU A 197 1.90 -7.17 24.30
C LEU A 197 1.56 -8.39 25.16
N ASN A 198 1.74 -8.33 26.47
CA ASN A 198 1.38 -9.39 27.39
C ASN A 198 -0.14 -9.67 27.38
N LYS A 199 -0.95 -8.63 27.34
CA LYS A 199 -2.41 -8.72 27.16
C LYS A 199 -2.74 -9.41 25.85
N TRP A 200 -2.11 -9.02 24.73
CA TRP A 200 -2.31 -9.63 23.43
C TRP A 200 -1.92 -11.12 23.46
N TYR A 201 -0.79 -11.50 24.06
CA TYR A 201 -0.37 -12.89 24.21
C TYR A 201 -1.43 -13.71 24.94
N LYS A 202 -1.92 -13.19 26.06
CA LYS A 202 -2.95 -13.88 26.88
C LYS A 202 -4.25 -14.05 26.11
N GLU A 203 -4.73 -13.00 25.44
CA GLU A 203 -5.98 -13.03 24.67
C GLU A 203 -5.91 -13.96 23.45
N LYS A 204 -4.75 -14.03 22.78
CA LYS A 204 -4.58 -14.86 21.57
C LYS A 204 -4.03 -16.25 21.87
N GLY A 205 -3.69 -16.53 23.10
CA GLY A 205 -3.12 -17.80 23.52
C GLY A 205 -1.76 -18.10 22.86
N ILE A 206 -0.97 -17.06 22.62
CA ILE A 206 0.35 -17.12 21.97
C ILE A 206 1.43 -16.84 22.99
N LYS A 207 2.62 -17.44 22.84
CA LYS A 207 3.75 -17.23 23.75
C LYS A 207 4.93 -16.57 23.04
N LYS A 208 5.61 -15.65 23.73
CA LYS A 208 6.80 -14.96 23.24
C LYS A 208 7.81 -15.93 22.63
N GLY A 209 8.30 -15.65 21.42
CA GLY A 209 9.29 -16.47 20.71
C GLY A 209 8.79 -17.85 20.25
N GLN A 210 7.54 -18.21 20.52
CA GLN A 210 6.96 -19.50 20.18
C GLN A 210 5.90 -19.39 19.06
N TYR A 211 6.06 -18.43 18.15
CA TYR A 211 5.13 -18.26 17.03
C TYR A 211 5.81 -17.69 15.78
N TYR A 212 5.30 -18.10 14.65
CA TYR A 212 5.47 -17.40 13.38
C TYR A 212 4.33 -16.38 13.22
N VAL A 213 4.57 -15.31 12.49
CA VAL A 213 3.53 -14.30 12.22
C VAL A 213 3.47 -13.97 10.72
N SER A 214 2.27 -13.71 10.23
CA SER A 214 2.03 -13.10 8.93
C SER A 214 1.08 -11.92 9.10
N VAL A 215 1.34 -10.83 8.36
CA VAL A 215 0.54 -9.60 8.40
C VAL A 215 0.14 -9.22 6.99
N GLY A 216 -1.17 -9.09 6.74
CA GLY A 216 -1.64 -8.72 5.41
C GLY A 216 -3.16 -8.70 5.28
N ARG A 217 -3.65 -8.27 4.12
CA ARG A 217 -5.07 -8.31 3.79
C ARG A 217 -5.53 -9.74 3.56
N PHE A 218 -6.76 -10.05 3.93
CA PHE A 218 -7.33 -11.38 3.73
C PHE A 218 -7.84 -11.55 2.29
N VAL A 219 -6.90 -11.80 1.38
CA VAL A 219 -7.14 -11.94 -0.08
C VAL A 219 -6.35 -13.13 -0.64
N PRO A 220 -6.86 -13.79 -1.70
CA PRO A 220 -6.21 -14.98 -2.29
C PRO A 220 -4.76 -14.75 -2.71
N GLU A 221 -4.44 -13.61 -3.29
CA GLU A 221 -3.10 -13.27 -3.76
C GLU A 221 -2.04 -13.11 -2.66
N ASN A 222 -2.45 -13.19 -1.40
CA ASN A 222 -1.52 -13.27 -0.26
C ASN A 222 -1.18 -14.71 0.13
N ASN A 223 -1.65 -15.70 -0.65
CA ASN A 223 -1.28 -17.12 -0.56
C ASN A 223 -1.47 -17.76 0.82
N TYR A 224 -2.53 -17.37 1.56
CA TYR A 224 -2.84 -17.98 2.86
C TYR A 224 -2.99 -19.49 2.78
N GLU A 225 -3.53 -20.02 1.68
CA GLU A 225 -3.69 -21.45 1.48
C GLU A 225 -2.34 -22.17 1.47
N THR A 226 -1.38 -21.66 0.71
CA THR A 226 -0.02 -22.21 0.63
C THR A 226 0.69 -22.11 1.97
N MET A 227 0.67 -20.93 2.60
CA MET A 227 1.31 -20.72 3.90
C MET A 227 0.77 -21.68 4.96
N ILE A 228 -0.55 -21.86 5.02
CA ILE A 228 -1.21 -22.75 5.98
C ILE A 228 -0.87 -24.20 5.69
N LYS A 229 -0.99 -24.65 4.42
CA LYS A 229 -0.69 -26.04 4.03
C LYS A 229 0.76 -26.41 4.35
N GLU A 230 1.71 -25.55 4.00
CA GLU A 230 3.12 -25.82 4.27
C GLU A 230 3.45 -25.75 5.76
N PHE A 231 2.84 -24.83 6.49
CA PHE A 231 2.99 -24.78 7.94
C PHE A 231 2.44 -26.06 8.61
N MET A 232 1.29 -26.54 8.20
CA MET A 232 0.67 -27.77 8.76
C MET A 232 1.53 -29.01 8.53
N LYS A 233 2.28 -29.08 7.44
CA LYS A 233 3.23 -30.20 7.15
C LYS A 233 4.46 -30.13 8.05
N SER A 234 4.76 -29.00 8.65
CA SER A 234 5.95 -28.83 9.49
C SER A 234 5.80 -29.51 10.86
N ASN A 235 6.92 -30.02 11.39
CA ASN A 235 6.98 -30.61 12.72
C ASN A 235 7.16 -29.58 13.85
N THR A 236 7.06 -28.27 13.54
CA THR A 236 7.22 -27.21 14.54
C THR A 236 6.17 -27.31 15.64
N LYS A 237 6.56 -27.00 16.87
CA LYS A 237 5.62 -26.88 18.01
C LYS A 237 5.14 -25.45 18.23
N LYS A 238 5.60 -24.52 17.37
CA LYS A 238 5.24 -23.11 17.46
C LYS A 238 3.90 -22.82 16.82
N ASP A 239 3.25 -21.74 17.24
CA ASP A 239 2.02 -21.26 16.63
C ASP A 239 2.25 -20.51 15.31
N PHE A 240 1.21 -20.38 14.50
CA PHE A 240 1.18 -19.47 13.35
C PHE A 240 0.08 -18.44 13.56
N GLY A 241 0.47 -17.24 13.99
CA GLY A 241 -0.42 -16.10 14.17
C GLY A 241 -0.65 -15.35 12.85
N ILE A 242 -1.88 -15.31 12.39
CA ILE A 242 -2.27 -14.61 11.15
C ILE A 242 -2.99 -13.32 11.53
N ILE A 243 -2.27 -12.19 11.35
CA ILE A 243 -2.80 -10.84 11.61
C ILE A 243 -3.46 -10.33 10.33
N THR A 244 -4.77 -10.35 10.30
CA THR A 244 -5.55 -9.94 9.13
C THR A 244 -6.98 -9.57 9.54
N ASN A 245 -7.62 -8.72 8.75
CA ASN A 245 -9.05 -8.47 8.85
C ASN A 245 -9.79 -9.61 8.14
N TYR A 246 -9.89 -10.75 8.82
CA TYR A 246 -10.64 -11.88 8.28
C TYR A 246 -12.11 -11.79 8.69
N GLU A 247 -12.95 -12.13 7.74
CA GLU A 247 -14.39 -12.38 7.95
C GLU A 247 -14.66 -13.82 7.54
N LYS A 248 -15.66 -14.45 8.14
CA LYS A 248 -16.10 -15.80 7.76
C LYS A 248 -16.87 -15.77 6.43
N ASN A 249 -16.27 -15.11 5.43
CA ASN A 249 -16.80 -14.98 4.08
C ASN A 249 -16.51 -16.22 3.21
N LYS A 250 -16.87 -16.14 1.94
CA LYS A 250 -16.65 -17.23 0.97
C LYS A 250 -15.18 -17.67 0.90
N PHE A 251 -14.24 -16.73 0.93
CA PHE A 251 -12.80 -17.06 0.89
C PHE A 251 -12.36 -17.81 2.15
N TYR A 252 -12.82 -17.39 3.33
CA TYR A 252 -12.54 -18.14 4.57
C TYR A 252 -13.08 -19.57 4.52
N GLN A 253 -14.31 -19.76 4.00
CA GLN A 253 -14.90 -21.09 3.84
C GLN A 253 -14.10 -21.95 2.87
N GLN A 254 -13.71 -21.40 1.70
CA GLN A 254 -12.89 -22.09 0.73
C GLN A 254 -11.53 -22.49 1.33
N LEU A 255 -10.89 -21.58 2.06
CA LEU A 255 -9.62 -21.82 2.74
C LEU A 255 -9.75 -22.94 3.77
N ASN A 256 -10.82 -22.96 4.56
CA ASN A 256 -11.05 -24.02 5.52
C ASN A 256 -11.30 -25.38 4.84
N VAL A 257 -12.07 -25.40 3.76
CA VAL A 257 -12.32 -26.64 2.99
C VAL A 257 -11.03 -27.19 2.38
N SER A 258 -10.20 -26.33 1.79
CA SER A 258 -8.98 -26.75 1.08
C SER A 258 -7.81 -27.12 1.99
N THR A 259 -7.78 -26.59 3.22
CA THR A 259 -6.67 -26.80 4.17
C THR A 259 -7.07 -27.58 5.41
N ASN A 260 -8.34 -27.49 5.81
CA ASN A 260 -8.85 -28.02 7.09
C ASN A 260 -8.10 -27.46 8.33
N PHE A 261 -7.65 -26.20 8.24
CA PHE A 261 -6.75 -25.58 9.22
C PHE A 261 -7.33 -25.52 10.64
N GLN A 262 -8.65 -25.56 10.78
CA GLN A 262 -9.31 -25.55 12.10
C GLN A 262 -8.96 -26.79 12.96
N LYS A 263 -8.46 -27.87 12.36
CA LYS A 263 -7.99 -29.06 13.08
C LYS A 263 -6.59 -28.87 13.67
N ASP A 264 -5.81 -27.93 13.16
CA ASP A 264 -4.48 -27.63 13.67
C ASP A 264 -4.52 -26.44 14.65
N LYS A 265 -4.47 -26.75 15.94
CA LYS A 265 -4.55 -25.77 17.03
C LYS A 265 -3.41 -24.72 17.01
N ARG A 266 -2.35 -24.98 16.24
CA ARG A 266 -1.23 -24.04 16.07
C ARG A 266 -1.60 -22.87 15.18
N ILE A 267 -2.60 -22.98 14.30
CA ILE A 267 -3.03 -21.93 13.38
C ILE A 267 -4.02 -21.01 14.07
N LYS A 268 -3.68 -19.73 14.19
CA LYS A 268 -4.44 -18.74 14.94
C LYS A 268 -4.71 -17.50 14.12
N PHE A 269 -5.94 -17.28 13.71
CA PHE A 269 -6.41 -16.02 13.18
C PHE A 269 -6.62 -15.05 14.34
N VAL A 270 -5.77 -14.09 14.50
CA VAL A 270 -5.71 -13.23 15.69
C VAL A 270 -6.40 -11.87 15.52
N GLY A 271 -6.98 -11.62 14.34
CA GLY A 271 -7.63 -10.34 14.02
C GLY A 271 -6.62 -9.27 13.57
N THR A 272 -7.08 -8.04 13.44
CA THR A 272 -6.24 -6.88 13.05
C THR A 272 -5.57 -6.25 14.28
N VAL A 273 -4.38 -5.72 14.06
CA VAL A 273 -3.66 -4.90 15.04
C VAL A 273 -3.37 -3.55 14.36
N TYR A 274 -4.06 -2.48 14.79
CA TYR A 274 -3.88 -1.13 14.25
C TYR A 274 -2.87 -0.30 15.04
N ASP A 275 -2.58 -0.66 16.28
CA ASP A 275 -1.51 -0.05 17.09
C ASP A 275 -0.16 -0.46 16.52
N GLN A 276 0.52 0.48 15.86
CA GLN A 276 1.78 0.21 15.15
C GLN A 276 2.91 -0.17 16.12
N GLU A 277 2.93 0.41 17.32
CA GLU A 277 3.91 0.03 18.35
C GLU A 277 3.73 -1.42 18.78
N LEU A 278 2.49 -1.82 19.05
CA LEU A 278 2.15 -3.21 19.38
C LEU A 278 2.49 -4.16 18.23
N LEU A 279 2.18 -3.77 16.99
CA LEU A 279 2.45 -4.59 15.81
C LEU A 279 3.97 -4.80 15.60
N THR A 280 4.76 -3.76 15.81
CA THR A 280 6.23 -3.85 15.79
C THR A 280 6.73 -4.82 16.85
N LYS A 281 6.28 -4.69 18.09
CA LYS A 281 6.66 -5.60 19.19
C LYS A 281 6.23 -7.06 18.94
N ILE A 282 5.07 -7.28 18.31
CA ILE A 282 4.65 -8.62 17.90
C ILE A 282 5.63 -9.22 16.90
N ARG A 283 6.09 -8.45 15.89
CA ARG A 283 7.09 -8.91 14.92
C ARG A 283 8.46 -9.16 15.55
N GLU A 284 8.96 -8.22 16.35
CA GLU A 284 10.25 -8.34 17.06
C GLU A 284 10.34 -9.60 17.95
N ASN A 285 9.22 -9.98 18.56
CA ASN A 285 9.16 -11.13 19.47
C ASN A 285 8.66 -12.41 18.79
N ALA A 286 8.42 -12.40 17.49
CA ALA A 286 8.12 -13.60 16.73
C ALA A 286 9.39 -14.45 16.52
N TYR A 287 9.22 -15.77 16.44
CA TYR A 287 10.27 -16.66 15.99
C TYR A 287 10.63 -16.42 14.53
N GLY A 288 9.62 -16.15 13.69
CA GLY A 288 9.81 -15.83 12.29
C GLY A 288 8.57 -15.17 11.68
N TYR A 289 8.78 -14.54 10.55
CA TYR A 289 7.74 -13.92 9.71
C TYR A 289 7.53 -14.73 8.44
N ILE A 290 6.27 -14.96 8.06
CA ILE A 290 5.92 -15.67 6.83
C ILE A 290 5.21 -14.70 5.90
N HIS A 291 5.72 -14.54 4.66
CA HIS A 291 5.23 -13.58 3.69
C HIS A 291 4.86 -14.26 2.37
N GLY A 292 3.57 -14.36 2.10
CA GLY A 292 3.03 -15.03 0.92
C GLY A 292 2.55 -14.12 -0.21
N HIS A 293 2.79 -12.82 -0.16
CA HIS A 293 2.30 -11.89 -1.18
C HIS A 293 2.90 -12.20 -2.56
N GLU A 294 2.02 -12.34 -3.55
CA GLU A 294 2.38 -12.72 -4.93
C GLU A 294 2.26 -11.56 -5.92
N VAL A 295 1.40 -10.57 -5.64
CA VAL A 295 1.10 -9.46 -6.55
C VAL A 295 1.30 -8.14 -5.84
N GLY A 296 2.12 -7.27 -6.41
CA GLY A 296 2.38 -5.94 -5.86
C GLY A 296 3.71 -5.36 -6.34
N GLY A 297 4.07 -4.22 -5.78
CA GLY A 297 5.40 -3.66 -5.76
C GLY A 297 6.05 -3.94 -4.39
N THR A 298 6.86 -3.01 -3.92
CA THR A 298 7.46 -3.11 -2.57
C THR A 298 6.36 -3.10 -1.49
N ASN A 299 6.35 -4.13 -0.65
CA ASN A 299 5.34 -4.29 0.39
C ASN A 299 5.82 -3.69 1.72
N PRO A 300 5.19 -2.62 2.26
CA PRO A 300 5.61 -2.01 3.53
C PRO A 300 5.65 -3.00 4.70
N SER A 301 4.69 -3.94 4.76
CA SER A 301 4.66 -4.94 5.82
C SER A 301 5.85 -5.92 5.78
N LEU A 302 6.37 -6.18 4.56
CA LEU A 302 7.60 -6.96 4.41
C LEU A 302 8.83 -6.16 4.88
N LEU A 303 8.94 -4.90 4.48
CA LEU A 303 10.03 -4.02 4.93
C LEU A 303 10.07 -3.92 6.46
N GLU A 304 8.92 -3.71 7.08
CA GLU A 304 8.80 -3.68 8.55
C GLU A 304 9.21 -5.02 9.20
N ALA A 305 8.87 -6.15 8.57
CA ALA A 305 9.25 -7.47 9.05
C ALA A 305 10.76 -7.71 8.91
N LEU A 306 11.35 -7.37 7.77
CA LEU A 306 12.80 -7.45 7.56
C LEU A 306 13.59 -6.58 8.56
N ALA A 307 13.04 -5.43 8.93
CA ALA A 307 13.65 -4.53 9.90
C ALA A 307 13.55 -5.03 11.35
N THR A 308 12.61 -5.92 11.68
CA THR A 308 12.27 -6.27 13.07
C THR A 308 12.37 -7.76 13.39
N THR A 309 12.17 -8.65 12.42
CA THR A 309 12.12 -10.10 12.64
C THR A 309 13.38 -10.78 12.10
N LYS A 310 14.03 -11.62 12.91
CA LYS A 310 15.31 -12.24 12.53
C LYS A 310 15.19 -13.30 11.43
N LEU A 311 14.09 -14.06 11.39
CA LEU A 311 13.84 -15.10 10.40
C LEU A 311 12.66 -14.68 9.52
N ASN A 312 12.88 -14.56 8.22
CA ASN A 312 11.85 -14.23 7.26
C ASN A 312 11.74 -15.33 6.19
N LEU A 313 10.56 -15.92 6.05
CA LEU A 313 10.22 -16.92 5.04
C LEU A 313 9.33 -16.26 3.99
N LEU A 314 9.85 -16.11 2.78
CA LEU A 314 9.23 -15.29 1.75
C LEU A 314 8.86 -16.12 0.53
N LEU A 315 7.69 -15.82 -0.07
CA LEU A 315 7.37 -16.35 -1.39
C LEU A 315 8.36 -15.78 -2.42
N GLY A 316 9.00 -16.65 -3.20
CA GLY A 316 10.11 -16.34 -4.12
C GLY A 316 9.68 -15.59 -5.39
N VAL A 317 8.92 -14.49 -5.28
CA VAL A 317 8.56 -13.61 -6.40
C VAL A 317 9.52 -12.42 -6.52
N GLY A 318 9.58 -11.81 -7.71
CA GLY A 318 10.58 -10.78 -8.03
C GLY A 318 10.68 -9.64 -7.03
N PHE A 319 9.57 -9.03 -6.64
CA PHE A 319 9.57 -7.89 -5.72
C PHE A 319 9.90 -8.29 -4.25
N ASN A 320 9.57 -9.50 -3.81
CA ASN A 320 10.02 -9.98 -2.50
C ASN A 320 11.54 -10.24 -2.49
N LYS A 321 12.06 -10.86 -3.57
CA LYS A 321 13.50 -11.09 -3.73
C LYS A 321 14.29 -9.79 -3.81
N GLU A 322 13.73 -8.77 -4.46
CA GLU A 322 14.35 -7.45 -4.62
C GLU A 322 14.67 -6.79 -3.28
N VAL A 323 13.73 -6.83 -2.32
CA VAL A 323 13.88 -6.16 -1.02
C VAL A 323 14.55 -7.03 0.04
N ALA A 324 14.50 -8.34 -0.12
CA ALA A 324 15.11 -9.28 0.81
C ALA A 324 16.54 -9.68 0.39
N GLU A 325 16.92 -9.42 -0.86
CA GLU A 325 18.24 -9.79 -1.43
C GLU A 325 18.60 -11.25 -1.15
N THR A 326 19.49 -11.47 -0.17
CA THR A 326 19.98 -12.78 0.27
C THR A 326 19.41 -13.21 1.62
N ALA A 327 18.36 -12.54 2.11
CA ALA A 327 17.74 -12.86 3.40
C ALA A 327 17.00 -14.22 3.38
#